data_a2dc1e693ff4fdf89a92478cc7195760
#
_entry.id   a2dc1e693ff4fdf89a92478cc7195760
#
_cell.length_a   1.000
_cell.length_b   1.000
_cell.length_c   1.000
_cell.angle_alpha   90.00
_cell.angle_beta   90.00
_cell.angle_gamma   90.00
#
_symmetry.space_group_name_H-M   'P 1'
#
loop_
_entity.id
_entity.type
_entity.pdbx_description
1 polymer ?
#
loop_
_entity_poly.entity_id
_entity_poly.type
_entity_poly.pdbx_seq_one_letter_code
_entity_poly.pdbx_strand_id
1 'polypeptide(L)'
;FSSRRRHTRCLSDWSSDVCSSDLDRNSIEVLHSGMVARANPLRIYITTASFTKETKFYEDMDIYQSMLNGEATDNPRWFGLLYGLDPQDDWKDSRTWAKANPMHGITVFQEAIEGRAEEAKHKPATLNEFLCKTLNVFVSANTAWLDRAHWDHPDCLIKEPREPESVFVGFDLAATRDLNACCFLKRFADDDYEAEFKFFLPEEGYNLIPKHYQDIFRVAVDSGILKLTPGNVMDDREISNYIINRCGEFKNVKEIGYDAYNAASLVARLHEAGLPVKKVRSEEHTS
;
A
#
# COMPACT_ATOMS: atom_id res chain seq x y z
N PHE A 1 5.11 -18.37 15.24
CA PHE A 1 3.90 -18.06 16.04
C PHE A 1 3.09 -19.32 16.20
N SER A 2 3.08 -19.86 17.42
CA SER A 2 2.36 -21.07 17.78
C SER A 2 0.89 -20.71 18.00
N SER A 3 0.01 -20.99 17.04
CA SER A 3 -1.42 -21.01 17.31
C SER A 3 -1.71 -22.16 18.28
N ARG A 4 -1.90 -21.86 19.56
CA ARG A 4 -2.37 -22.85 20.53
C ARG A 4 -3.82 -23.20 20.18
N ARG A 5 -4.02 -24.21 19.33
CA ARG A 5 -5.31 -24.86 19.20
C ARG A 5 -5.62 -25.58 20.49
N ARG A 6 -6.42 -25.01 21.37
CA ARG A 6 -7.05 -25.74 22.45
C ARG A 6 -8.21 -26.55 21.87
N HIS A 7 -7.97 -27.82 21.64
CA HIS A 7 -9.06 -28.77 21.43
C HIS A 7 -9.77 -28.99 22.76
N THR A 8 -10.75 -28.16 23.07
CA THR A 8 -11.77 -28.56 24.05
C THR A 8 -12.72 -29.52 23.37
N ARG A 9 -12.88 -30.72 23.94
CA ARG A 9 -13.84 -31.74 23.53
C ARG A 9 -15.27 -31.31 23.89
N CYS A 10 -15.76 -30.27 23.28
CA CYS A 10 -17.20 -30.02 23.17
C CYS A 10 -17.55 -30.13 21.69
N LEU A 11 -18.38 -31.09 21.34
CA LEU A 11 -18.84 -31.37 19.97
C LEU A 11 -19.66 -30.21 19.38
N SER A 12 -19.82 -29.10 20.09
CA SER A 12 -20.68 -27.98 19.70
C SER A 12 -20.00 -26.64 19.58
N ASP A 13 -18.85 -26.39 20.24
CA ASP A 13 -18.27 -25.05 20.30
C ASP A 13 -16.89 -25.00 19.68
N TRP A 14 -16.78 -24.15 18.69
CA TRP A 14 -15.55 -23.86 18.00
C TRP A 14 -15.26 -22.36 18.10
N SER A 15 -14.13 -21.99 18.67
CA SER A 15 -13.68 -20.61 18.75
C SER A 15 -12.27 -20.46 18.17
N SER A 16 -12.04 -19.38 17.50
CA SER A 16 -10.71 -18.97 17.02
C SER A 16 -10.35 -17.63 17.63
N ASP A 17 -9.21 -17.60 18.30
CA ASP A 17 -8.65 -16.40 18.90
C ASP A 17 -7.53 -15.88 18.00
N VAL A 18 -7.92 -15.18 16.94
CA VAL A 18 -7.01 -14.53 16.00
C VAL A 18 -7.54 -13.13 15.71
N CYS A 19 -6.65 -12.14 15.70
CA CYS A 19 -7.03 -10.79 15.32
C CYS A 19 -7.58 -10.80 13.88
N SER A 20 -8.78 -10.31 13.67
CA SER A 20 -9.43 -10.35 12.35
C SER A 20 -8.74 -9.48 11.30
N SER A 21 -7.91 -8.51 11.71
CA SER A 21 -7.07 -7.74 10.80
C SER A 21 -5.95 -8.55 10.16
N ASP A 22 -5.58 -9.69 10.77
CA ASP A 22 -4.50 -10.58 10.30
C ASP A 22 -5.03 -11.77 9.48
N LEU A 23 -6.36 -11.91 9.39
CA LEU A 23 -7.01 -12.96 8.61
C LEU A 23 -7.22 -12.50 7.16
N ASP A 24 -6.84 -13.35 6.22
CA ASP A 24 -7.21 -13.17 4.84
C ASP A 24 -8.72 -13.44 4.60
N ARG A 25 -9.25 -12.93 3.47
CA ARG A 25 -10.67 -13.10 3.10
C ARG A 25 -11.09 -14.57 3.05
N ASN A 26 -10.23 -15.43 2.51
CA ASN A 26 -10.52 -16.86 2.35
C ASN A 26 -10.69 -17.55 3.69
N SER A 27 -9.83 -17.24 4.67
CA SER A 27 -9.93 -17.77 6.03
C SER A 27 -11.24 -17.37 6.71
N ILE A 28 -11.68 -16.11 6.54
CA ILE A 28 -12.95 -15.61 7.07
C ILE A 28 -14.13 -16.33 6.42
N GLU A 29 -14.12 -16.52 5.10
CA GLU A 29 -15.19 -17.20 4.35
C GLU A 29 -15.28 -18.70 4.72
N VAL A 30 -14.15 -19.37 4.93
CA VAL A 30 -14.13 -20.76 5.42
C VAL A 30 -14.78 -20.87 6.79
N LEU A 31 -14.46 -19.96 7.72
CA LEU A 31 -15.10 -19.89 9.02
C LEU A 31 -16.61 -19.65 8.91
N HIS A 32 -17.01 -18.75 8.01
CA HIS A 32 -18.42 -18.44 7.77
C HIS A 32 -19.20 -19.65 7.22
N SER A 33 -18.62 -20.36 6.25
CA SER A 33 -19.27 -21.54 5.65
C SER A 33 -19.49 -22.66 6.68
N GLY A 34 -18.56 -22.82 7.64
CA GLY A 34 -18.69 -23.80 8.72
C GLY A 34 -19.86 -23.53 9.69
N MET A 35 -20.41 -22.32 9.68
CA MET A 35 -21.54 -21.94 10.55
C MET A 35 -22.92 -22.40 10.00
N VAL A 36 -23.02 -22.70 8.72
CA VAL A 36 -24.28 -23.07 8.05
C VAL A 36 -24.96 -24.31 8.69
N ALA A 37 -24.18 -25.21 9.28
CA ALA A 37 -24.67 -26.39 9.97
C ALA A 37 -25.20 -26.11 11.40
N ARG A 38 -25.24 -24.89 11.85
CA ARG A 38 -25.64 -24.49 13.22
C ARG A 38 -27.02 -23.83 13.23
N ALA A 39 -27.84 -24.19 14.21
CA ALA A 39 -29.18 -23.57 14.37
C ALA A 39 -29.09 -22.11 14.81
N ASN A 40 -28.18 -21.79 15.70
CA ASN A 40 -27.95 -20.42 16.22
C ASN A 40 -26.45 -20.10 16.21
N PRO A 41 -25.88 -19.83 15.04
CA PRO A 41 -24.49 -19.49 14.96
C PRO A 41 -24.24 -18.09 15.50
N LEU A 42 -23.19 -17.94 16.31
CA LEU A 42 -22.69 -16.65 16.77
C LEU A 42 -21.25 -16.45 16.28
N ARG A 43 -21.00 -15.30 15.69
CA ARG A 43 -19.67 -14.86 15.25
C ARG A 43 -19.34 -13.53 15.90
N ILE A 44 -18.19 -13.46 16.53
CA ILE A 44 -17.71 -12.25 17.18
C ILE A 44 -16.31 -11.95 16.60
N TYR A 45 -16.13 -10.72 16.15
CA TYR A 45 -14.82 -10.17 15.79
C TYR A 45 -14.40 -9.13 16.82
N ILE A 46 -13.18 -9.25 17.32
CA ILE A 46 -12.55 -8.26 18.19
C ILE A 46 -11.21 -7.92 17.56
N THR A 47 -11.01 -6.66 17.21
CA THR A 47 -9.79 -6.25 16.50
C THR A 47 -9.50 -4.78 16.73
N THR A 48 -8.29 -4.35 16.39
CA THR A 48 -7.87 -2.95 16.30
C THR A 48 -7.77 -2.53 14.84
N ALA A 49 -7.60 -1.24 14.59
CA ALA A 49 -7.27 -0.72 13.26
C ALA A 49 -6.00 -1.38 12.69
N SER A 50 -5.86 -1.34 11.38
CA SER A 50 -4.74 -1.93 10.64
C SER A 50 -3.94 -0.83 9.93
N PHE A 51 -2.71 -1.20 9.50
CA PHE A 51 -1.85 -0.35 8.66
C PHE A 51 -2.25 -0.37 7.19
N THR A 52 -3.32 -1.07 6.84
CA THR A 52 -3.89 -1.10 5.50
C THR A 52 -5.41 -1.02 5.57
N LYS A 53 -6.00 -0.35 4.59
CA LYS A 53 -7.45 -0.29 4.38
C LYS A 53 -7.97 -1.44 3.49
N GLU A 54 -7.09 -2.31 3.03
CA GLU A 54 -7.41 -3.42 2.12
C GLU A 54 -7.83 -4.69 2.85
N THR A 55 -8.32 -4.56 4.07
CA THR A 55 -8.76 -5.70 4.87
C THR A 55 -10.27 -5.85 4.80
N LYS A 56 -10.74 -7.12 4.89
CA LYS A 56 -12.16 -7.41 5.04
C LYS A 56 -12.77 -6.68 6.24
N PHE A 57 -11.99 -6.51 7.30
CA PHE A 57 -12.40 -5.79 8.49
C PHE A 57 -12.67 -4.30 8.22
N TYR A 58 -11.87 -3.64 7.38
CA TYR A 58 -12.12 -2.24 7.02
C TYR A 58 -13.43 -2.08 6.24
N GLU A 59 -13.71 -3.02 5.31
CA GLU A 59 -14.98 -3.03 4.58
C GLU A 59 -16.19 -3.28 5.52
N ASP A 60 -16.07 -4.23 6.43
CA ASP A 60 -17.11 -4.51 7.42
C ASP A 60 -17.32 -3.30 8.35
N MET A 61 -16.26 -2.60 8.73
CA MET A 61 -16.34 -1.37 9.55
C MET A 61 -17.14 -0.27 8.83
N ASP A 62 -16.92 -0.05 7.53
CA ASP A 62 -17.68 0.92 6.75
C ASP A 62 -19.18 0.58 6.73
N ILE A 63 -19.53 -0.70 6.60
CA ILE A 63 -20.92 -1.16 6.67
C ILE A 63 -21.51 -0.85 8.05
N TYR A 64 -20.81 -1.19 9.13
CA TYR A 64 -21.28 -0.91 10.49
C TYR A 64 -21.38 0.59 10.76
N GLN A 65 -20.45 1.40 10.26
CA GLN A 65 -20.51 2.85 10.39
C GLN A 65 -21.75 3.43 9.69
N SER A 66 -22.05 2.97 8.48
CA SER A 66 -23.25 3.37 7.73
C SER A 66 -24.54 2.95 8.44
N MET A 67 -24.55 1.77 9.06
CA MET A 67 -25.70 1.32 9.87
C MET A 67 -25.88 2.19 11.13
N LEU A 68 -24.81 2.50 11.84
CA LEU A 68 -24.83 3.37 13.03
C LEU A 68 -25.27 4.79 12.70
N ASN A 69 -24.94 5.29 11.52
CA ASN A 69 -25.38 6.59 11.00
C ASN A 69 -26.83 6.57 10.48
N GLY A 70 -27.47 5.41 10.39
CA GLY A 70 -28.81 5.27 9.83
C GLY A 70 -28.88 5.38 8.30
N GLU A 71 -27.75 5.26 7.61
CA GLU A 71 -27.64 5.37 6.15
C GLU A 71 -27.88 4.04 5.44
N ALA A 72 -27.59 2.93 6.10
CA ALA A 72 -27.81 1.57 5.57
C ALA A 72 -29.01 0.90 6.23
N THR A 73 -29.57 -0.11 5.53
CA THR A 73 -30.65 -0.92 6.06
C THR A 73 -30.21 -1.66 7.31
N ASP A 74 -30.94 -1.48 8.40
CA ASP A 74 -30.67 -2.15 9.66
C ASP A 74 -30.88 -3.67 9.53
N ASN A 75 -29.85 -4.44 9.88
CA ASN A 75 -29.93 -5.89 9.93
C ASN A 75 -29.96 -6.33 11.39
N PRO A 76 -31.10 -6.84 11.91
CA PRO A 76 -31.27 -7.16 13.32
C PRO A 76 -30.36 -8.28 13.83
N ARG A 77 -29.64 -8.96 12.93
CA ARG A 77 -28.64 -9.99 13.27
C ARG A 77 -27.22 -9.46 13.36
N TRP A 78 -27.02 -8.19 13.03
CA TRP A 78 -25.70 -7.56 13.05
C TRP A 78 -25.63 -6.55 14.18
N PHE A 79 -24.54 -6.59 14.89
CA PHE A 79 -24.23 -5.66 15.96
C PHE A 79 -22.75 -5.26 15.84
N GLY A 80 -22.46 -3.99 15.99
CA GLY A 80 -21.09 -3.47 15.98
C GLY A 80 -20.90 -2.35 16.98
N LEU A 81 -19.74 -2.31 17.61
CA LEU A 81 -19.24 -1.20 18.41
C LEU A 81 -17.92 -0.74 17.82
N LEU A 82 -17.85 0.52 17.48
CA LEU A 82 -16.66 1.16 16.90
C LEU A 82 -16.11 2.17 17.92
N TYR A 83 -14.88 1.96 18.33
CA TYR A 83 -14.14 2.85 19.22
C TYR A 83 -12.91 3.37 18.49
N GLY A 84 -12.83 4.65 18.23
CA GLY A 84 -11.73 5.28 17.51
C GLY A 84 -11.82 6.79 17.58
N LEU A 85 -10.83 7.49 17.05
CA LEU A 85 -10.93 8.94 16.85
C LEU A 85 -11.80 9.24 15.64
N ASP A 86 -12.54 10.34 15.73
CA ASP A 86 -13.24 10.89 14.58
C ASP A 86 -12.25 11.58 13.60
N PRO A 87 -12.58 11.71 12.32
CA PRO A 87 -11.67 12.32 11.33
C PRO A 87 -11.21 13.74 11.65
N GLN A 88 -11.99 14.49 12.43
CA GLN A 88 -11.70 15.87 12.85
C GLN A 88 -10.95 15.98 14.17
N ASP A 89 -10.75 14.87 14.89
CA ASP A 89 -10.07 14.88 16.18
C ASP A 89 -8.55 15.06 16.00
N ASP A 90 -7.97 15.90 16.85
CA ASP A 90 -6.52 15.97 16.97
C ASP A 90 -6.03 14.84 17.88
N TRP A 91 -5.21 13.93 17.35
CA TRP A 91 -4.60 12.85 18.11
C TRP A 91 -3.70 13.31 19.27
N LYS A 92 -3.24 14.56 19.25
CA LYS A 92 -2.44 15.17 20.33
C LYS A 92 -3.29 15.67 21.50
N ASP A 93 -4.59 15.80 21.31
CA ASP A 93 -5.51 16.22 22.37
C ASP A 93 -5.90 15.03 23.23
N SER A 94 -5.38 14.97 24.45
CA SER A 94 -5.64 13.89 25.38
C SER A 94 -7.12 13.67 25.72
N ARG A 95 -7.97 14.70 25.53
CA ARG A 95 -9.42 14.59 25.76
C ARG A 95 -10.13 13.69 24.75
N THR A 96 -9.54 13.49 23.57
CA THR A 96 -10.11 12.63 22.51
C THR A 96 -9.81 11.15 22.72
N TRP A 97 -8.77 10.80 23.48
CA TRP A 97 -8.26 9.43 23.61
C TRP A 97 -9.25 8.44 24.22
N ALA A 98 -10.16 8.94 25.07
CA ALA A 98 -11.23 8.12 25.65
C ALA A 98 -12.21 7.57 24.61
N LYS A 99 -12.35 8.22 23.43
CA LYS A 99 -13.19 7.72 22.32
C LYS A 99 -12.68 6.36 21.79
N ALA A 100 -11.37 6.21 21.73
CA ALA A 100 -10.74 4.96 21.27
C ALA A 100 -10.53 3.94 22.39
N ASN A 101 -10.60 4.39 23.65
CA ASN A 101 -10.27 3.58 24.81
C ASN A 101 -11.44 3.60 25.82
N PRO A 102 -12.46 2.73 25.68
CA PRO A 102 -13.65 2.76 26.55
C PRO A 102 -13.31 2.46 28.02
N MET A 103 -12.16 1.84 28.29
CA MET A 103 -11.66 1.57 29.65
C MET A 103 -10.68 2.62 30.16
N HIS A 104 -10.63 3.80 29.50
CA HIS A 104 -9.78 4.92 29.90
C HIS A 104 -10.10 5.39 31.33
N GLY A 105 -9.07 5.53 32.14
CA GLY A 105 -9.20 5.85 33.57
C GLY A 105 -9.55 4.66 34.50
N ILE A 106 -9.79 3.46 33.93
CA ILE A 106 -10.09 2.25 34.70
C ILE A 106 -8.94 1.24 34.59
N THR A 107 -8.70 0.71 33.37
CA THR A 107 -7.61 -0.25 33.10
C THR A 107 -6.58 0.32 32.13
N VAL A 108 -6.95 1.35 31.38
CA VAL A 108 -6.07 2.10 30.48
C VAL A 108 -5.80 3.46 31.11
N PHE A 109 -4.62 3.64 31.68
CA PHE A 109 -4.26 4.83 32.44
C PHE A 109 -3.76 5.95 31.52
N GLN A 110 -4.11 7.19 31.89
CA GLN A 110 -3.75 8.41 31.17
C GLN A 110 -2.24 8.51 30.93
N GLU A 111 -1.43 8.29 31.98
CA GLU A 111 0.03 8.41 31.91
C GLU A 111 0.65 7.42 30.92
N ALA A 112 0.05 6.22 30.76
CA ALA A 112 0.53 5.23 29.81
C ALA A 112 0.32 5.68 28.35
N ILE A 113 -0.83 6.31 28.06
CA ILE A 113 -1.09 6.86 26.72
C ILE A 113 -0.23 8.09 26.47
N GLU A 114 -0.07 8.97 27.47
CA GLU A 114 0.78 10.18 27.37
C GLU A 114 2.21 9.82 27.03
N GLY A 115 2.81 8.82 27.70
CA GLY A 115 4.16 8.37 27.39
C GLY A 115 4.33 7.90 25.95
N ARG A 116 3.35 7.16 25.41
CA ARG A 116 3.36 6.72 24.00
C ARG A 116 3.11 7.88 23.03
N ALA A 117 2.25 8.82 23.39
CA ALA A 117 1.99 10.01 22.58
C ALA A 117 3.23 10.91 22.48
N GLU A 118 3.97 11.10 23.59
CA GLU A 118 5.24 11.86 23.56
C GLU A 118 6.28 11.18 22.67
N GLU A 119 6.43 9.87 22.74
CA GLU A 119 7.32 9.13 21.85
C GLU A 119 6.89 9.29 20.37
N ALA A 120 5.60 9.22 20.09
CA ALA A 120 5.03 9.35 18.76
C ALA A 120 5.24 10.75 18.14
N LYS A 121 5.33 11.80 18.94
CA LYS A 121 5.63 13.17 18.47
C LYS A 121 7.03 13.29 17.87
N HIS A 122 7.97 12.47 18.32
CA HIS A 122 9.38 12.55 17.94
C HIS A 122 9.81 11.50 16.92
N LYS A 123 9.01 10.43 16.72
CA LYS A 123 9.36 9.30 15.85
C LYS A 123 8.20 8.95 14.91
N PRO A 124 8.29 9.24 13.60
CA PRO A 124 7.20 8.96 12.64
C PRO A 124 6.77 7.48 12.59
N ALA A 125 7.70 6.55 12.75
CA ALA A 125 7.38 5.12 12.79
C ALA A 125 6.49 4.75 13.99
N THR A 126 6.79 5.31 15.15
CA THR A 126 6.01 5.11 16.39
C THR A 126 4.65 5.80 16.32
N LEU A 127 4.54 6.91 15.58
CA LEU A 127 3.28 7.62 15.37
C LEU A 127 2.24 6.70 14.70
N ASN A 128 2.59 6.03 13.62
CA ASN A 128 1.66 5.14 12.94
C ASN A 128 1.19 3.98 13.83
N GLU A 129 2.11 3.42 14.61
CA GLU A 129 1.76 2.39 15.59
C GLU A 129 0.83 2.93 16.68
N PHE A 130 1.12 4.12 17.22
CA PHE A 130 0.29 4.78 18.22
C PHE A 130 -1.12 5.06 17.70
N LEU A 131 -1.24 5.65 16.51
CA LEU A 131 -2.53 5.92 15.87
C LEU A 131 -3.33 4.64 15.65
N CYS A 132 -2.68 3.61 15.11
CA CYS A 132 -3.34 2.35 14.76
C CYS A 132 -3.73 1.53 16.01
N LYS A 133 -2.79 1.29 16.93
CA LYS A 133 -2.97 0.33 18.03
C LYS A 133 -3.51 0.97 19.32
N THR A 134 -3.35 2.27 19.51
CA THR A 134 -3.83 2.96 20.71
C THR A 134 -5.07 3.79 20.44
N LEU A 135 -5.17 4.42 19.27
CA LEU A 135 -6.27 5.32 18.96
C LEU A 135 -7.24 4.78 17.89
N ASN A 136 -7.03 3.54 17.43
CA ASN A 136 -7.87 2.86 16.43
C ASN A 136 -8.10 3.66 15.15
N VAL A 137 -7.07 4.39 14.71
CA VAL A 137 -7.08 5.12 13.45
C VAL A 137 -6.42 4.27 12.37
N PHE A 138 -7.11 4.02 11.27
CA PHE A 138 -6.50 3.36 10.12
C PHE A 138 -5.48 4.29 9.46
N VAL A 139 -4.25 3.82 9.35
CA VAL A 139 -3.16 4.53 8.69
C VAL A 139 -2.79 3.84 7.39
N SER A 140 -2.50 4.61 6.34
CA SER A 140 -2.32 4.07 4.99
C SER A 140 -0.92 3.59 4.65
N ALA A 141 0.01 3.57 5.61
CA ALA A 141 1.35 3.03 5.40
C ALA A 141 2.02 2.64 6.71
N ASN A 142 2.75 1.53 6.70
CA ASN A 142 3.56 1.06 7.84
C ASN A 142 4.66 2.03 8.24
N THR A 143 5.20 2.78 7.30
CA THR A 143 6.13 3.90 7.50
C THR A 143 6.13 4.71 6.22
N ALA A 144 5.71 5.97 6.27
CA ALA A 144 6.00 6.86 5.16
C ALA A 144 7.53 7.07 5.13
N TRP A 145 8.20 6.56 4.11
CA TRP A 145 9.62 6.80 3.88
C TRP A 145 9.89 8.30 3.70
N LEU A 146 8.96 8.98 3.06
CA LEU A 146 8.99 10.44 2.86
C LEU A 146 7.78 11.06 3.54
N ASP A 147 8.01 12.15 4.30
CA ASP A 147 6.93 12.98 4.82
C ASP A 147 6.22 13.66 3.63
N ARG A 148 4.89 13.56 3.61
CA ARG A 148 4.07 14.15 2.56
C ARG A 148 4.28 15.67 2.45
N ALA A 149 4.54 16.36 3.56
CA ALA A 149 4.83 17.79 3.55
C ALA A 149 6.12 18.14 2.79
N HIS A 150 7.11 17.23 2.81
CA HIS A 150 8.32 17.37 2.00
C HIS A 150 8.06 16.99 0.54
N TRP A 151 7.27 15.95 0.29
CA TRP A 151 6.92 15.50 -1.07
C TRP A 151 6.09 16.54 -1.84
N ASP A 152 5.10 17.14 -1.17
CA ASP A 152 4.22 18.16 -1.74
C ASP A 152 4.83 19.58 -1.69
N HIS A 153 6.10 19.74 -1.28
CA HIS A 153 6.76 21.04 -1.21
C HIS A 153 6.89 21.67 -2.60
N PRO A 154 6.67 23.00 -2.76
CA PRO A 154 6.79 23.67 -4.06
C PRO A 154 8.12 23.44 -4.78
N ASP A 155 9.22 23.25 -4.05
CA ASP A 155 10.53 22.95 -4.63
C ASP A 155 10.61 21.55 -5.28
N CYS A 156 9.69 20.65 -4.95
CA CYS A 156 9.56 19.32 -5.56
C CYS A 156 8.72 19.34 -6.85
N LEU A 157 8.11 20.46 -7.21
CA LEU A 157 7.37 20.59 -8.46
C LEU A 157 8.33 20.69 -9.65
N ILE A 158 7.90 20.10 -10.78
CA ILE A 158 8.65 20.19 -12.05
C ILE A 158 8.82 21.66 -12.41
N LYS A 159 10.07 22.08 -12.57
CA LYS A 159 10.43 23.44 -13.00
C LYS A 159 10.29 23.58 -14.51
N GLU A 160 10.54 24.79 -15.01
CA GLU A 160 10.59 25.07 -16.45
C GLU A 160 11.51 24.05 -17.17
N PRO A 161 11.16 23.65 -18.40
CA PRO A 161 11.97 22.72 -19.18
C PRO A 161 13.41 23.23 -19.34
N ARG A 162 14.38 22.41 -18.93
CA ARG A 162 15.81 22.71 -19.00
C ARG A 162 16.58 21.47 -19.43
N GLU A 163 17.77 21.66 -19.97
CA GLU A 163 18.59 20.55 -20.44
C GLU A 163 19.35 19.92 -19.28
N PRO A 164 19.26 18.60 -19.02
CA PRO A 164 20.01 17.94 -17.99
C PRO A 164 21.48 17.79 -18.36
N GLU A 165 22.37 17.95 -17.40
CA GLU A 165 23.80 17.68 -17.56
C GLU A 165 24.06 16.18 -17.79
N SER A 166 23.32 15.33 -17.13
CA SER A 166 23.37 13.88 -17.27
C SER A 166 22.05 13.21 -16.94
N VAL A 167 21.81 12.05 -17.55
CA VAL A 167 20.63 11.22 -17.30
C VAL A 167 21.06 9.82 -16.90
N PHE A 168 20.45 9.31 -15.84
CA PHE A 168 20.53 7.92 -15.40
C PHE A 168 19.17 7.27 -15.62
N VAL A 169 19.16 6.03 -16.09
CA VAL A 169 17.91 5.31 -16.32
C VAL A 169 17.90 4.07 -15.44
N GLY A 170 16.76 3.75 -14.86
CA GLY A 170 16.52 2.50 -14.16
C GLY A 170 15.26 1.85 -14.70
N PHE A 171 15.23 0.52 -14.78
CA PHE A 171 14.01 -0.18 -15.10
C PHE A 171 13.87 -1.46 -14.28
N ASP A 172 12.63 -1.80 -13.96
CA ASP A 172 12.22 -2.98 -13.25
C ASP A 172 11.13 -3.70 -14.05
N LEU A 173 11.30 -5.03 -14.23
CA LEU A 173 10.47 -5.84 -15.10
C LEU A 173 9.76 -6.94 -14.34
N ALA A 174 8.46 -6.98 -14.47
CA ALA A 174 7.61 -8.08 -14.05
C ALA A 174 7.27 -8.99 -15.24
N ALA A 175 7.23 -10.31 -15.02
CA ALA A 175 6.95 -11.28 -16.09
C ALA A 175 5.50 -11.24 -16.57
N THR A 176 4.54 -11.07 -15.64
CA THR A 176 3.10 -11.14 -15.90
C THR A 176 2.36 -10.20 -14.95
N ARG A 177 1.23 -9.68 -15.30
CA ARG A 177 0.21 -8.99 -14.48
C ARG A 177 0.67 -7.79 -13.61
N ASP A 178 1.94 -7.68 -13.25
CA ASP A 178 2.46 -6.58 -12.44
C ASP A 178 2.93 -5.41 -13.31
N LEU A 179 3.05 -4.23 -12.68
CA LEU A 179 3.58 -3.04 -13.32
C LEU A 179 5.05 -3.22 -13.67
N ASN A 180 5.39 -2.90 -14.91
CA ASN A 180 6.76 -2.67 -15.33
C ASN A 180 7.03 -1.18 -15.29
N ALA A 181 8.18 -0.79 -14.77
CA ALA A 181 8.53 0.61 -14.56
C ALA A 181 9.86 0.96 -15.21
N CYS A 182 9.95 2.15 -15.77
CA CYS A 182 11.23 2.79 -16.04
C CYS A 182 11.25 4.22 -15.49
N CYS A 183 12.40 4.61 -14.97
CA CYS A 183 12.66 5.93 -14.41
C CYS A 183 13.83 6.57 -15.13
N PHE A 184 13.69 7.82 -15.52
CA PHE A 184 14.74 8.68 -16.05
C PHE A 184 15.06 9.71 -14.98
N LEU A 185 16.19 9.56 -14.30
CA LEU A 185 16.69 10.50 -13.32
C LEU A 185 17.61 11.50 -14.03
N LYS A 186 17.13 12.72 -14.18
CA LYS A 186 17.83 13.84 -14.79
C LYS A 186 18.59 14.62 -13.73
N ARG A 187 19.88 14.82 -13.89
CA ARG A 187 20.71 15.66 -13.02
C ARG A 187 21.03 16.97 -13.73
N PHE A 188 20.91 18.06 -13.02
CA PHE A 188 21.24 19.41 -13.51
C PHE A 188 22.49 19.96 -12.86
N ALA A 189 23.08 21.04 -13.43
CA ALA A 189 24.35 21.60 -12.99
C ALA A 189 24.36 22.17 -11.58
N ASP A 190 23.19 22.50 -11.04
CA ASP A 190 22.98 23.00 -9.68
C ASP A 190 22.73 21.89 -8.64
N ASP A 191 23.08 20.64 -8.97
CA ASP A 191 22.80 19.44 -8.18
C ASP A 191 21.31 19.22 -7.89
N ASP A 192 20.45 19.78 -8.72
CA ASP A 192 19.03 19.54 -8.72
C ASP A 192 18.70 18.27 -9.55
N TYR A 193 17.65 17.57 -9.19
CA TYR A 193 17.27 16.31 -9.79
C TYR A 193 15.79 16.31 -10.18
N GLU A 194 15.49 15.72 -11.32
CA GLU A 194 14.12 15.50 -11.78
C GLU A 194 13.96 14.02 -12.16
N ALA A 195 12.94 13.37 -11.62
CA ALA A 195 12.60 11.99 -11.96
C ALA A 195 11.37 11.96 -12.87
N GLU A 196 11.51 11.29 -14.01
CA GLU A 196 10.42 11.02 -14.94
C GLU A 196 10.14 9.52 -14.98
N PHE A 197 8.88 9.15 -14.75
CA PHE A 197 8.48 7.75 -14.71
C PHE A 197 7.60 7.40 -15.91
N LYS A 198 7.76 6.17 -16.39
CA LYS A 198 6.87 5.54 -17.34
C LYS A 198 6.57 4.13 -16.88
N PHE A 199 5.29 3.79 -16.89
CA PHE A 199 4.81 2.47 -16.48
C PHE A 199 4.19 1.75 -17.66
N PHE A 200 4.27 0.40 -17.62
CA PHE A 200 3.65 -0.47 -18.61
C PHE A 200 2.90 -1.59 -17.88
N LEU A 201 1.73 -1.94 -18.38
CA LEU A 201 0.90 -2.99 -17.81
C LEU A 201 0.16 -3.73 -18.94
N PRO A 202 0.13 -5.07 -18.93
CA PRO A 202 -0.75 -5.81 -19.84
C PRO A 202 -2.23 -5.49 -19.59
N GLU A 203 -3.03 -5.40 -20.65
CA GLU A 203 -4.47 -5.11 -20.56
C GLU A 203 -5.21 -6.10 -19.66
N GLU A 204 -4.86 -7.38 -19.68
CA GLU A 204 -5.46 -8.36 -18.77
C GLU A 204 -5.11 -8.09 -17.31
N GLY A 205 -3.90 -7.63 -17.02
CA GLY A 205 -3.51 -7.18 -15.69
C GLY A 205 -4.33 -5.98 -15.23
N TYR A 206 -4.53 -4.99 -16.12
CA TYR A 206 -5.37 -3.83 -15.84
C TYR A 206 -6.81 -4.22 -15.47
N ASN A 207 -7.41 -5.18 -16.16
CA ASN A 207 -8.77 -5.64 -15.92
C ASN A 207 -8.94 -6.38 -14.57
N LEU A 208 -7.84 -6.84 -13.96
CA LEU A 208 -7.83 -7.51 -12.65
C LEU A 208 -7.62 -6.54 -11.48
N ILE A 209 -7.36 -5.27 -11.75
CA ILE A 209 -7.17 -4.26 -10.72
C ILE A 209 -8.45 -4.09 -9.90
N PRO A 210 -8.37 -4.11 -8.56
CA PRO A 210 -9.51 -3.86 -7.69
C PRO A 210 -10.18 -2.52 -8.01
N LYS A 211 -11.52 -2.48 -7.94
CA LYS A 211 -12.32 -1.30 -8.35
C LYS A 211 -11.88 0.00 -7.69
N HIS A 212 -11.46 -0.05 -6.44
CA HIS A 212 -11.04 1.13 -5.69
C HIS A 212 -9.71 1.77 -6.19
N TYR A 213 -8.91 1.02 -6.98
CA TYR A 213 -7.73 1.56 -7.63
C TYR A 213 -7.95 1.95 -9.09
N GLN A 214 -9.06 1.52 -9.71
CA GLN A 214 -9.31 1.73 -11.14
C GLN A 214 -9.28 3.20 -11.55
N ASP A 215 -9.75 4.11 -10.69
CA ASP A 215 -9.73 5.54 -10.98
C ASP A 215 -8.30 6.10 -11.05
N ILE A 216 -7.40 5.66 -10.16
CA ILE A 216 -5.99 6.08 -10.16
C ILE A 216 -5.31 5.56 -11.44
N PHE A 217 -5.52 4.29 -11.78
CA PHE A 217 -4.94 3.70 -12.97
C PHE A 217 -5.50 4.33 -14.27
N ARG A 218 -6.77 4.68 -14.30
CA ARG A 218 -7.37 5.41 -15.42
C ARG A 218 -6.72 6.77 -15.61
N VAL A 219 -6.54 7.54 -14.55
CA VAL A 219 -5.83 8.83 -14.60
C VAL A 219 -4.40 8.65 -15.11
N ALA A 220 -3.70 7.60 -14.67
CA ALA A 220 -2.34 7.29 -15.14
C ALA A 220 -2.30 6.92 -16.64
N VAL A 221 -3.31 6.22 -17.16
CA VAL A 221 -3.45 5.93 -18.61
C VAL A 221 -3.76 7.21 -19.38
N ASP A 222 -4.74 7.99 -18.91
CA ASP A 222 -5.19 9.23 -19.58
C ASP A 222 -4.07 10.30 -19.63
N SER A 223 -3.25 10.36 -18.58
CA SER A 223 -2.06 11.25 -18.55
C SER A 223 -0.88 10.73 -19.36
N GLY A 224 -0.97 9.50 -19.86
CA GLY A 224 0.12 8.88 -20.62
C GLY A 224 1.29 8.39 -19.76
N ILE A 225 1.22 8.44 -18.44
CA ILE A 225 2.24 7.89 -17.52
C ILE A 225 2.23 6.36 -17.57
N LEU A 226 1.04 5.75 -17.65
CA LEU A 226 0.86 4.31 -17.80
C LEU A 226 0.47 3.97 -19.24
N LYS A 227 1.22 3.05 -19.88
CA LYS A 227 0.87 2.48 -21.18
C LYS A 227 0.33 1.07 -21.00
N LEU A 228 -0.87 0.82 -21.51
CA LEU A 228 -1.40 -0.54 -21.61
C LEU A 228 -0.84 -1.22 -22.86
N THR A 229 -0.48 -2.50 -22.71
CA THR A 229 0.01 -3.35 -23.80
C THR A 229 -0.94 -4.51 -24.06
N PRO A 230 -1.16 -4.94 -25.31
CA PRO A 230 -2.10 -6.00 -25.63
C PRO A 230 -1.75 -7.33 -24.95
N GLY A 231 -2.76 -8.08 -24.48
CA GLY A 231 -2.61 -9.43 -23.97
C GLY A 231 -2.34 -9.50 -22.47
N ASN A 232 -1.73 -10.63 -22.06
CA ASN A 232 -1.49 -10.99 -20.65
C ASN A 232 0.00 -11.02 -20.25
N VAL A 233 0.89 -10.88 -21.23
CA VAL A 233 2.35 -10.90 -21.05
C VAL A 233 2.92 -9.60 -21.56
N MET A 234 3.91 -9.07 -20.86
CA MET A 234 4.60 -7.86 -21.25
C MET A 234 5.45 -8.11 -22.50
N ASP A 235 5.33 -7.25 -23.53
CA ASP A 235 6.24 -7.26 -24.68
C ASP A 235 7.46 -6.38 -24.40
N ASP A 236 8.60 -7.02 -24.18
CA ASP A 236 9.88 -6.34 -23.94
C ASP A 236 10.26 -5.34 -25.06
N ARG A 237 9.70 -5.51 -26.28
CA ARG A 237 9.94 -4.58 -27.39
C ARG A 237 9.34 -3.22 -27.13
N GLU A 238 8.17 -3.17 -26.52
CA GLU A 238 7.50 -1.92 -26.21
C GLU A 238 8.34 -1.10 -25.23
N ILE A 239 8.85 -1.76 -24.18
CA ILE A 239 9.69 -1.10 -23.16
C ILE A 239 11.04 -0.69 -23.78
N SER A 240 11.71 -1.62 -24.49
CA SER A 240 13.01 -1.31 -25.10
C SER A 240 12.93 -0.17 -26.10
N ASN A 241 11.91 -0.15 -26.97
CA ASN A 241 11.70 0.93 -27.93
C ASN A 241 11.44 2.27 -27.23
N TYR A 242 10.66 2.26 -26.15
CA TYR A 242 10.45 3.48 -25.37
C TYR A 242 11.76 4.00 -24.76
N ILE A 243 12.55 3.13 -24.13
CA ILE A 243 13.84 3.51 -23.51
C ILE A 243 14.80 4.04 -24.60
N ILE A 244 14.94 3.33 -25.75
CA ILE A 244 15.83 3.74 -26.83
C ILE A 244 15.42 5.10 -27.38
N ASN A 245 14.14 5.29 -27.69
CA ASN A 245 13.64 6.56 -28.22
C ASN A 245 13.85 7.71 -27.24
N ARG A 246 13.52 7.48 -25.98
CA ARG A 246 13.64 8.50 -24.94
C ARG A 246 15.10 8.84 -24.64
N CYS A 247 16.00 7.85 -24.61
CA CYS A 247 17.44 8.07 -24.47
C CYS A 247 18.00 8.90 -25.66
N GLY A 248 17.45 8.71 -26.85
CA GLY A 248 17.86 9.48 -28.06
C GLY A 248 17.55 10.98 -27.97
N GLU A 249 16.67 11.40 -27.09
CA GLU A 249 16.34 12.80 -26.83
C GLU A 249 17.35 13.51 -25.92
N PHE A 250 18.20 12.75 -25.20
CA PHE A 250 19.18 13.28 -24.26
C PHE A 250 20.60 13.21 -24.84
N LYS A 251 21.39 14.26 -24.61
CA LYS A 251 22.79 14.33 -25.08
C LYS A 251 23.72 13.41 -24.27
N ASN A 252 23.41 13.13 -23.02
CA ASN A 252 24.33 12.48 -22.10
C ASN A 252 23.62 11.49 -21.17
N VAL A 253 23.33 10.31 -21.71
CA VAL A 253 22.87 9.15 -20.90
C VAL A 253 24.09 8.47 -20.32
N LYS A 254 24.23 8.47 -19.00
CA LYS A 254 25.43 7.96 -18.31
C LYS A 254 25.37 6.45 -18.10
N GLU A 255 24.24 5.97 -17.59
CA GLU A 255 24.10 4.57 -17.20
C GLU A 255 22.62 4.17 -17.23
N ILE A 256 22.36 2.91 -17.62
CA ILE A 256 21.04 2.29 -17.55
C ILE A 256 21.15 1.09 -16.61
N GLY A 257 20.64 1.25 -15.37
CA GLY A 257 20.63 0.21 -14.34
C GLY A 257 19.45 -0.74 -14.49
N TYR A 258 19.68 -2.04 -14.26
CA TYR A 258 18.62 -3.06 -14.30
C TYR A 258 18.86 -4.19 -13.31
N ASP A 259 17.75 -4.82 -12.82
CA ASP A 259 17.80 -6.11 -12.18
C ASP A 259 17.89 -7.23 -13.24
N ALA A 260 18.65 -8.26 -12.93
CA ALA A 260 18.88 -9.37 -13.86
C ALA A 260 17.66 -10.25 -14.10
N TYR A 261 16.65 -10.19 -13.24
CA TYR A 261 15.46 -11.02 -13.36
C TYR A 261 14.65 -10.59 -14.59
N ASN A 262 14.34 -11.53 -15.48
CA ASN A 262 13.58 -11.33 -16.73
C ASN A 262 14.11 -10.27 -17.72
N ALA A 263 15.28 -9.68 -17.52
CA ALA A 263 15.75 -8.53 -18.31
C ALA A 263 16.59 -8.93 -19.55
N ALA A 264 16.93 -10.19 -19.76
CA ALA A 264 17.92 -10.61 -20.76
C ALA A 264 17.61 -10.14 -22.20
N SER A 265 16.38 -10.29 -22.66
CA SER A 265 15.95 -9.88 -24.01
C SER A 265 15.99 -8.37 -24.19
N LEU A 266 15.47 -7.62 -23.22
CA LEU A 266 15.46 -6.16 -23.24
C LEU A 266 16.88 -5.61 -23.20
N VAL A 267 17.74 -6.13 -22.34
CA VAL A 267 19.15 -5.72 -22.20
C VAL A 267 19.92 -5.95 -23.50
N ALA A 268 19.70 -7.08 -24.18
CA ALA A 268 20.34 -7.35 -25.48
C ALA A 268 20.02 -6.24 -26.51
N ARG A 269 18.76 -5.81 -26.59
CA ARG A 269 18.33 -4.74 -27.51
C ARG A 269 18.90 -3.37 -27.15
N LEU A 270 18.99 -3.06 -25.84
CA LEU A 270 19.61 -1.81 -25.40
C LEU A 270 21.11 -1.79 -25.74
N HIS A 271 21.80 -2.94 -25.61
CA HIS A 271 23.20 -3.08 -26.03
C HIS A 271 23.38 -2.94 -27.56
N GLU A 272 22.48 -3.55 -28.34
CA GLU A 272 22.49 -3.40 -29.83
C GLU A 272 22.27 -1.95 -30.23
N ALA A 273 21.51 -1.18 -29.47
CA ALA A 273 21.31 0.26 -29.65
C ALA A 273 22.49 1.11 -29.14
N GLY A 274 23.56 0.50 -28.62
CA GLY A 274 24.75 1.19 -28.14
C GLY A 274 24.58 1.93 -26.83
N LEU A 275 23.55 1.58 -26.02
CA LEU A 275 23.27 2.23 -24.74
C LEU A 275 24.11 1.63 -23.58
N PRO A 276 24.52 2.45 -22.59
CA PRO A 276 25.41 2.05 -21.51
C PRO A 276 24.65 1.29 -20.39
N VAL A 277 24.37 0.00 -20.61
CA VAL A 277 23.58 -0.84 -19.71
C VAL A 277 24.47 -1.49 -18.65
N LYS A 278 24.04 -1.48 -17.39
CA LYS A 278 24.76 -2.05 -16.25
C LYS A 278 23.86 -2.78 -15.30
N LYS A 279 24.26 -4.00 -14.94
CA LYS A 279 23.56 -4.79 -13.95
C LYS A 279 23.74 -4.18 -12.55
N VAL A 280 22.62 -3.95 -11.86
CA VAL A 280 22.57 -3.55 -10.46
C VAL A 280 22.28 -4.81 -9.61
N ARG A 281 22.91 -4.96 -8.45
CA ARG A 281 22.56 -6.00 -7.49
C ARG A 281 21.39 -5.48 -6.64
N SER A 282 20.27 -6.17 -6.66
CA SER A 282 19.25 -6.00 -5.63
C SER A 282 19.69 -6.73 -4.37
N GLU A 283 19.65 -6.08 -3.21
CA GLU A 283 20.00 -6.70 -1.92
C GLU A 283 18.87 -7.61 -1.39
N GLU A 284 17.73 -7.68 -2.04
CA GLU A 284 16.55 -8.44 -1.60
C GLU A 284 16.71 -9.98 -1.69
N HIS A 285 17.77 -10.49 -2.30
CA HIS A 285 18.01 -11.93 -2.47
C HIS A 285 19.10 -12.51 -1.57
N THR A 286 19.46 -11.82 -0.49
CA THR A 286 20.46 -12.32 0.50
C THR A 286 19.83 -12.58 1.87
N SER A 287 18.69 -13.29 1.91
CA SER A 287 18.17 -13.88 3.16
C SER A 287 17.65 -15.28 2.92
#